data_369f1062035255fffbec6c020194ae16
#
_entry.id   369f1062035255fffbec6c020194ae16
#
_cell.length_a   1.000
_cell.length_b   1.000
_cell.length_c   1.000
_cell.angle_alpha   90.00
_cell.angle_beta   90.00
_cell.angle_gamma   90.00
#
_symmetry.space_group_name_H-M   'P 1'
#
loop_
_entity.id
_entity.type
_entity.pdbx_description
1 polymer ?
#
loop_
_entity_poly.entity_id
_entity_poly.type
_entity_poly.pdbx_seq_one_letter_code
_entity_poly.pdbx_strand_id
1 'polypeptide(L)'
;VSTAAAASTAGIPTPGPSSDPAPVSPSALPERARVVVIGGGVIGTSIAYHLAHLGWTDVVVLERDRLTSGTTWHAAGLMTCFGSTSHTSTAIRLYGRDLYARLEAETGLATGFKPVGLIEAAADEGRLHEYRRIAAFQRTQGLEVHEITPREIADLFPLAKTDDLAAGFYVPGDGRVNPVDLTMSLARGAKQLGVRIIEGVSAESVVTHNNQVTAVRVTQGDGTADIECEYAVNAAGMWARELGQRNGIVIPNQAAEHYYLITEPIDGVTPDAPVFEDPAAYGYYREEGGGLMVGLFEPRAAAWKVGGIPKDFSFGTLEPDWERMEPFLRTAMERVPVTL
;
A
#
# COMPACT_ATOMS: atom_id res chain seq x y z
N VAL A 1 16.94 46.36 8.19
CA VAL A 1 15.56 46.82 7.99
C VAL A 1 15.15 46.38 6.59
N SER A 2 14.49 45.29 6.44
CA SER A 2 13.78 44.95 5.22
C SER A 2 12.51 44.18 5.59
N THR A 3 11.43 44.71 5.13
CA THR A 3 10.04 44.34 5.38
C THR A 3 9.72 42.96 4.81
N ALA A 4 9.23 42.08 5.67
CA ALA A 4 8.65 40.80 5.26
C ALA A 4 7.33 41.05 4.49
N ALA A 5 7.26 40.58 3.26
CA ALA A 5 6.02 40.52 2.50
C ALA A 5 5.19 39.33 2.98
N ALA A 6 3.97 39.60 3.41
CA ALA A 6 2.99 38.58 3.77
C ALA A 6 2.57 37.81 2.54
N ALA A 7 2.81 36.51 2.55
CA ALA A 7 2.27 35.58 1.54
C ALA A 7 0.76 35.47 1.71
N SER A 8 0.03 35.79 0.64
CA SER A 8 -1.41 35.59 0.53
C SER A 8 -1.76 34.12 0.55
N THR A 9 -2.50 33.67 1.56
CA THR A 9 -3.15 32.37 1.57
C THR A 9 -4.32 32.40 0.58
N ALA A 10 -4.05 32.03 -0.67
CA ALA A 10 -5.11 31.68 -1.59
C ALA A 10 -5.75 30.37 -1.12
N GLY A 11 -7.01 30.42 -0.72
CA GLY A 11 -7.73 29.29 -0.17
C GLY A 11 -7.81 28.14 -1.17
N ILE A 12 -7.40 26.97 -0.71
CA ILE A 12 -7.70 25.69 -1.34
C ILE A 12 -9.23 25.61 -1.46
N PRO A 13 -9.81 25.35 -2.63
CA PRO A 13 -11.25 25.18 -2.74
C PRO A 13 -11.66 23.96 -1.89
N THR A 14 -12.38 24.21 -0.80
CA THR A 14 -13.06 23.15 -0.06
C THR A 14 -13.99 22.44 -1.03
N PRO A 15 -13.92 21.10 -1.16
CA PRO A 15 -14.95 20.37 -1.88
C PRO A 15 -16.29 20.71 -1.25
N GLY A 16 -17.24 21.14 -2.10
CA GLY A 16 -18.62 21.43 -1.67
C GLY A 16 -19.18 20.20 -0.96
N PRO A 17 -20.24 20.36 -0.14
CA PRO A 17 -20.82 19.24 0.59
C PRO A 17 -21.22 18.18 -0.43
N SER A 18 -20.45 17.08 -0.48
CA SER A 18 -20.88 15.88 -1.16
C SER A 18 -22.18 15.46 -0.49
N SER A 19 -23.24 15.31 -1.26
CA SER A 19 -24.47 14.67 -0.79
C SER A 19 -24.06 13.37 -0.11
N ASP A 20 -24.22 13.29 1.21
CA ASP A 20 -23.99 12.06 1.95
C ASP A 20 -24.70 10.91 1.22
N PRO A 21 -24.00 9.84 0.83
CA PRO A 21 -24.67 8.68 0.27
C PRO A 21 -25.69 8.21 1.30
N ALA A 22 -26.93 7.97 0.86
CA ALA A 22 -28.00 7.48 1.72
C ALA A 22 -27.47 6.34 2.58
N PRO A 23 -27.85 6.27 3.87
CA PRO A 23 -27.40 5.22 4.76
C PRO A 23 -27.72 3.87 4.13
N VAL A 24 -26.70 3.10 3.81
CA VAL A 24 -26.87 1.73 3.34
C VAL A 24 -27.55 0.98 4.49
N SER A 25 -28.73 0.44 4.25
CA SER A 25 -29.40 -0.41 5.22
C SER A 25 -28.41 -1.48 5.69
N PRO A 26 -28.23 -1.70 7.00
CA PRO A 26 -27.25 -2.67 7.49
C PRO A 26 -27.52 -4.01 6.83
N SER A 27 -26.55 -4.51 6.08
CA SER A 27 -26.63 -5.83 5.48
C SER A 27 -26.81 -6.84 6.61
N ALA A 28 -27.83 -7.70 6.53
CA ALA A 28 -28.06 -8.70 7.55
C ALA A 28 -26.79 -9.57 7.70
N LEU A 29 -26.31 -9.69 8.95
CA LEU A 29 -25.18 -10.55 9.25
C LEU A 29 -25.53 -12.00 8.92
N PRO A 30 -24.67 -12.77 8.28
CA PRO A 30 -24.89 -14.18 8.13
C PRO A 30 -24.74 -14.92 9.45
N GLU A 31 -25.55 -15.91 9.72
CA GLU A 31 -25.38 -16.76 10.89
C GLU A 31 -24.10 -17.61 10.82
N ARG A 32 -23.67 -17.94 9.59
CA ARG A 32 -22.48 -18.74 9.34
C ARG A 32 -21.79 -18.40 8.01
N ALA A 33 -20.51 -18.70 7.95
CA ALA A 33 -19.69 -18.73 6.74
C ALA A 33 -18.56 -19.77 6.94
N ARG A 34 -18.07 -20.39 5.88
CA ARG A 34 -16.93 -21.29 6.03
C ARG A 34 -15.65 -20.55 6.43
N VAL A 35 -15.41 -19.37 5.83
CA VAL A 35 -14.27 -18.53 6.14
C VAL A 35 -14.76 -17.11 6.47
N VAL A 36 -14.29 -16.56 7.59
CA VAL A 36 -14.45 -15.15 7.93
C VAL A 36 -13.09 -14.46 7.81
N VAL A 37 -12.98 -13.50 6.89
CA VAL A 37 -11.80 -12.64 6.73
C VAL A 37 -12.04 -11.33 7.46
N ILE A 38 -11.17 -10.97 8.39
CA ILE A 38 -11.29 -9.80 9.26
C ILE A 38 -10.37 -8.70 8.73
N GLY A 39 -10.97 -7.66 8.15
CA GLY A 39 -10.31 -6.49 7.56
C GLY A 39 -10.54 -6.37 6.06
N GLY A 40 -11.03 -5.20 5.62
CA GLY A 40 -11.37 -4.85 4.23
C GLY A 40 -10.27 -4.04 3.51
N GLY A 41 -9.03 -4.11 3.97
CA GLY A 41 -7.87 -3.57 3.26
C GLY A 41 -7.44 -4.44 2.09
N VAL A 42 -6.38 -4.04 1.38
CA VAL A 42 -5.84 -4.76 0.22
C VAL A 42 -5.52 -6.23 0.50
N ILE A 43 -5.05 -6.55 1.71
CA ILE A 43 -4.72 -7.93 2.09
C ILE A 43 -5.99 -8.77 2.23
N GLY A 44 -7.00 -8.29 2.97
CA GLY A 44 -8.24 -9.04 3.18
C GLY A 44 -9.03 -9.24 1.89
N THR A 45 -9.14 -8.22 1.06
CA THR A 45 -9.82 -8.32 -0.24
C THR A 45 -9.06 -9.23 -1.20
N SER A 46 -7.72 -9.21 -1.19
CA SER A 46 -6.89 -10.12 -1.97
C SER A 46 -7.08 -11.58 -1.53
N ILE A 47 -7.07 -11.85 -0.22
CA ILE A 47 -7.33 -13.20 0.31
C ILE A 47 -8.70 -13.69 -0.13
N ALA A 48 -9.74 -12.86 0.02
CA ALA A 48 -11.10 -13.22 -0.38
C ALA A 48 -11.22 -13.50 -1.89
N TYR A 49 -10.59 -12.66 -2.73
CA TYR A 49 -10.51 -12.85 -4.18
C TYR A 49 -9.87 -14.19 -4.53
N HIS A 50 -8.72 -14.52 -3.94
CA HIS A 50 -8.01 -15.76 -4.24
C HIS A 50 -8.72 -17.00 -3.70
N LEU A 51 -9.33 -16.94 -2.51
CA LEU A 51 -10.15 -18.02 -2.00
C LEU A 51 -11.31 -18.34 -2.96
N ALA A 52 -11.99 -17.31 -3.46
CA ALA A 52 -13.08 -17.48 -4.41
C ALA A 52 -12.60 -18.11 -5.73
N HIS A 53 -11.47 -17.67 -6.26
CA HIS A 53 -10.84 -18.28 -7.46
C HIS A 53 -10.42 -19.73 -7.24
N LEU A 54 -10.10 -20.12 -6.00
CA LEU A 54 -9.81 -21.51 -5.62
C LEU A 54 -11.08 -22.33 -5.32
N GLY A 55 -12.28 -21.79 -5.57
CA GLY A 55 -13.56 -22.46 -5.38
C GLY A 55 -14.14 -22.36 -3.96
N TRP A 56 -13.52 -21.55 -3.07
CA TRP A 56 -14.05 -21.29 -1.74
C TRP A 56 -14.97 -20.06 -1.79
N THR A 57 -16.24 -20.27 -2.02
CA THR A 57 -17.22 -19.20 -2.24
C THR A 57 -18.00 -18.80 -0.97
N ASP A 58 -18.09 -19.71 0.03
CA ASP A 58 -18.70 -19.38 1.33
C ASP A 58 -17.71 -18.61 2.22
N VAL A 59 -17.40 -17.42 1.79
CA VAL A 59 -16.45 -16.48 2.42
C VAL A 59 -17.16 -15.18 2.74
N VAL A 60 -16.89 -14.64 3.93
CA VAL A 60 -17.35 -13.33 4.39
C VAL A 60 -16.14 -12.48 4.73
N VAL A 61 -16.06 -11.27 4.19
CA VAL A 61 -15.13 -10.23 4.62
C VAL A 61 -15.87 -9.27 5.53
N LEU A 62 -15.32 -9.01 6.69
CA LEU A 62 -15.83 -8.03 7.66
C LEU A 62 -14.90 -6.83 7.70
N GLU A 63 -15.45 -5.66 7.46
CA GLU A 63 -14.74 -4.40 7.59
C GLU A 63 -15.44 -3.54 8.65
N ARG A 64 -14.66 -3.00 9.58
CA ARG A 64 -15.20 -2.22 10.71
C ARG A 64 -15.84 -0.92 10.26
N ASP A 65 -15.25 -0.25 9.27
CA ASP A 65 -15.72 1.02 8.74
C ASP A 65 -16.01 0.89 7.24
N ARG A 66 -15.11 1.32 6.38
CA ARG A 66 -15.19 1.19 4.92
C ARG A 66 -13.98 0.46 4.38
N LEU A 67 -14.16 -0.19 3.24
CA LEU A 67 -13.02 -0.75 2.53
C LEU A 67 -11.92 0.31 2.37
N THR A 68 -10.68 -0.10 2.53
CA THR A 68 -9.47 0.73 2.41
C THR A 68 -9.18 1.70 3.56
N SER A 69 -10.07 1.91 4.52
CA SER A 69 -10.01 2.96 5.54
C SER A 69 -8.80 2.90 6.49
N GLY A 70 -8.10 1.78 6.54
CA GLY A 70 -6.86 1.62 7.31
C GLY A 70 -5.63 2.13 6.56
N THR A 71 -4.54 1.35 6.51
CA THR A 71 -3.27 1.74 5.89
C THR A 71 -3.33 1.73 4.35
N THR A 72 -4.30 1.07 3.76
CA THR A 72 -4.37 0.87 2.30
C THR A 72 -4.51 2.18 1.52
N TRP A 73 -5.41 3.09 1.94
CA TRP A 73 -5.76 4.26 1.15
C TRP A 73 -4.60 5.23 0.92
N HIS A 74 -3.62 5.27 1.83
CA HIS A 74 -2.47 6.16 1.75
C HIS A 74 -1.14 5.43 1.50
N ALA A 75 -1.19 4.19 1.00
CA ALA A 75 0.01 3.50 0.56
C ALA A 75 0.61 4.18 -0.69
N ALA A 76 1.93 4.18 -0.80
CA ALA A 76 2.62 4.85 -1.92
C ALA A 76 2.28 4.26 -3.30
N GLY A 77 1.77 3.03 -3.36
CA GLY A 77 1.32 2.41 -4.59
C GLY A 77 2.45 2.04 -5.55
N LEU A 78 3.66 1.79 -5.05
CA LEU A 78 4.75 1.29 -5.86
C LEU A 78 4.52 -0.19 -6.17
N MET A 79 4.59 -0.55 -7.46
CA MET A 79 4.56 -1.94 -7.91
C MET A 79 5.94 -2.33 -8.40
N THR A 80 6.75 -2.85 -7.48
CA THR A 80 8.17 -3.13 -7.72
C THR A 80 8.46 -4.62 -7.54
N CYS A 81 9.04 -5.26 -8.55
CA CYS A 81 9.43 -6.66 -8.52
C CYS A 81 10.91 -6.83 -8.13
N PHE A 82 11.74 -5.83 -8.40
CA PHE A 82 13.18 -5.86 -8.10
C PHE A 82 13.46 -5.88 -6.59
N GLY A 83 14.65 -6.32 -6.19
CA GLY A 83 15.18 -6.18 -4.84
C GLY A 83 15.15 -7.43 -3.97
N SER A 84 14.84 -8.63 -4.49
CA SER A 84 14.79 -9.85 -3.70
C SER A 84 15.65 -10.99 -4.28
N THR A 85 16.28 -11.76 -3.38
CA THR A 85 16.94 -13.04 -3.70
C THR A 85 16.14 -14.26 -3.23
N SER A 86 14.89 -14.05 -2.83
CA SER A 86 13.96 -15.13 -2.44
C SER A 86 13.10 -15.54 -3.63
N HIS A 87 13.09 -16.83 -3.97
CA HIS A 87 12.18 -17.40 -4.98
C HIS A 87 10.72 -17.08 -4.69
N THR A 88 10.28 -17.30 -3.46
CA THR A 88 8.88 -17.06 -3.07
C THR A 88 8.52 -15.58 -3.17
N SER A 89 9.37 -14.68 -2.67
CA SER A 89 9.11 -13.23 -2.74
C SER A 89 9.05 -12.76 -4.19
N THR A 90 9.99 -13.21 -5.04
CA THR A 90 9.99 -12.84 -6.47
C THR A 90 8.75 -13.38 -7.18
N ALA A 91 8.39 -14.64 -6.93
CA ALA A 91 7.19 -15.24 -7.54
C ALA A 91 5.90 -14.50 -7.15
N ILE A 92 5.75 -14.12 -5.87
CA ILE A 92 4.57 -13.37 -5.39
C ILE A 92 4.52 -11.99 -6.05
N ARG A 93 5.66 -11.28 -6.18
CA ARG A 93 5.70 -9.96 -6.81
C ARG A 93 5.36 -10.02 -8.30
N LEU A 94 5.94 -10.96 -9.04
CA LEU A 94 5.61 -11.17 -10.46
C LEU A 94 4.14 -11.52 -10.64
N TYR A 95 3.62 -12.45 -9.83
CA TYR A 95 2.20 -12.80 -9.84
C TYR A 95 1.31 -11.58 -9.57
N GLY A 96 1.66 -10.77 -8.56
CA GLY A 96 0.92 -9.54 -8.21
C GLY A 96 0.88 -8.55 -9.36
N ARG A 97 2.01 -8.28 -9.99
CA ARG A 97 2.10 -7.40 -11.17
C ARG A 97 1.19 -7.90 -12.30
N ASP A 98 1.32 -9.18 -12.65
CA ASP A 98 0.53 -9.77 -13.73
C ASP A 98 -0.97 -9.81 -13.40
N LEU A 99 -1.33 -10.01 -12.12
CA LEU A 99 -2.71 -9.90 -11.65
C LEU A 99 -3.24 -8.48 -11.81
N TYR A 100 -2.50 -7.46 -11.37
CA TYR A 100 -2.96 -6.07 -11.44
C TYR A 100 -3.17 -5.58 -12.87
N ALA A 101 -2.35 -6.07 -13.80
CA ALA A 101 -2.50 -5.77 -15.22
C ALA A 101 -3.79 -6.34 -15.84
N ARG A 102 -4.32 -7.46 -15.34
CA ARG A 102 -5.52 -8.11 -15.89
C ARG A 102 -6.80 -7.86 -15.12
N LEU A 103 -6.72 -7.42 -13.85
CA LEU A 103 -7.88 -7.26 -12.96
C LEU A 103 -8.96 -6.34 -13.53
N GLU A 104 -8.60 -5.27 -14.22
CA GLU A 104 -9.58 -4.38 -14.85
C GLU A 104 -10.44 -5.11 -15.87
N ALA A 105 -9.81 -5.94 -16.71
CA ALA A 105 -10.54 -6.75 -17.69
C ALA A 105 -11.44 -7.80 -17.02
N GLU A 106 -11.01 -8.36 -15.89
CA GLU A 106 -11.78 -9.38 -15.16
C GLU A 106 -12.94 -8.78 -14.37
N THR A 107 -12.75 -7.61 -13.77
CA THR A 107 -13.70 -7.05 -12.78
C THR A 107 -14.52 -5.88 -13.31
N GLY A 108 -14.06 -5.23 -14.38
CA GLY A 108 -14.62 -3.99 -14.89
C GLY A 108 -14.30 -2.75 -14.03
N LEU A 109 -13.33 -2.85 -13.09
CA LEU A 109 -12.84 -1.72 -12.31
C LEU A 109 -11.35 -1.56 -12.53
N ALA A 110 -10.93 -0.34 -12.84
CA ALA A 110 -9.52 0.02 -12.97
C ALA A 110 -8.76 -0.27 -11.67
N THR A 111 -7.49 -0.64 -11.81
CA THR A 111 -6.56 -0.79 -10.68
C THR A 111 -5.63 0.41 -10.54
N GLY A 112 -5.66 1.32 -11.53
CA GLY A 112 -4.68 2.39 -11.65
C GLY A 112 -3.26 1.88 -11.92
N PHE A 113 -3.10 0.60 -12.31
CA PHE A 113 -1.79 0.06 -12.64
C PHE A 113 -1.25 0.68 -13.92
N LYS A 114 -0.04 1.24 -13.82
CA LYS A 114 0.69 1.82 -14.94
C LYS A 114 2.10 1.22 -14.96
N PRO A 115 2.43 0.40 -15.96
CA PRO A 115 3.77 -0.17 -16.13
C PRO A 115 4.70 0.88 -16.74
N VAL A 116 5.02 1.91 -15.99
CA VAL A 116 5.89 3.03 -16.41
C VAL A 116 7.37 2.73 -16.22
N GLY A 117 7.71 1.58 -15.65
CA GLY A 117 9.05 1.19 -15.30
C GLY A 117 9.44 1.58 -13.87
N LEU A 118 10.49 0.91 -13.39
CA LEU A 118 11.19 1.22 -12.15
C LEU A 118 12.67 1.40 -12.45
N ILE A 119 13.27 2.42 -11.88
CA ILE A 119 14.72 2.61 -11.82
C ILE A 119 15.15 2.51 -10.38
N GLU A 120 16.00 1.54 -10.07
CA GLU A 120 16.64 1.38 -8.76
C GLU A 120 18.08 1.86 -8.86
N ALA A 121 18.45 2.93 -8.13
CA ALA A 121 19.77 3.54 -8.23
C ALA A 121 20.80 2.83 -7.33
N ALA A 122 21.99 2.59 -7.88
CA ALA A 122 23.17 2.13 -7.15
C ALA A 122 24.13 3.30 -6.98
N ALA A 123 24.22 3.82 -5.76
CA ALA A 123 25.02 5.02 -5.47
C ALA A 123 26.53 4.72 -5.38
N ASP A 124 26.91 3.46 -5.11
CA ASP A 124 28.29 3.06 -4.97
C ASP A 124 28.56 1.65 -5.52
N GLU A 125 29.85 1.29 -5.60
CA GLU A 125 30.29 -0.03 -6.09
C GLU A 125 29.76 -1.20 -5.24
N GLY A 126 29.61 -1.04 -3.93
CA GLY A 126 29.07 -2.07 -3.05
C GLY A 126 27.62 -2.38 -3.39
N ARG A 127 26.79 -1.34 -3.57
CA ARG A 127 25.41 -1.44 -3.99
C ARG A 127 25.29 -1.98 -5.42
N LEU A 128 26.17 -1.55 -6.32
CA LEU A 128 26.21 -2.06 -7.68
C LEU A 128 26.46 -3.58 -7.72
N HIS A 129 27.43 -4.08 -6.96
CA HIS A 129 27.70 -5.51 -6.85
C HIS A 129 26.55 -6.30 -6.23
N GLU A 130 25.85 -5.74 -5.23
CA GLU A 130 24.66 -6.33 -4.64
C GLU A 130 23.54 -6.45 -5.68
N TYR A 131 23.25 -5.36 -6.40
CA TYR A 131 22.17 -5.32 -7.38
C TYR A 131 22.45 -6.19 -8.60
N ARG A 132 23.68 -6.30 -9.06
CA ARG A 132 24.07 -7.26 -10.11
C ARG A 132 23.74 -8.70 -9.70
N ARG A 133 23.99 -9.06 -8.45
CA ARG A 133 23.67 -10.37 -7.91
C ARG A 133 22.15 -10.60 -7.83
N ILE A 134 21.41 -9.60 -7.36
CA ILE A 134 19.94 -9.63 -7.32
C ILE A 134 19.38 -9.75 -8.74
N ALA A 135 19.83 -8.92 -9.67
CA ALA A 135 19.41 -8.93 -11.07
C ALA A 135 19.68 -10.28 -11.74
N ALA A 136 20.88 -10.84 -11.53
CA ALA A 136 21.22 -12.16 -12.06
C ALA A 136 20.27 -13.25 -11.54
N PHE A 137 19.98 -13.24 -10.24
CA PHE A 137 19.01 -14.16 -9.65
C PHE A 137 17.60 -13.95 -10.21
N GLN A 138 17.10 -12.71 -10.23
CA GLN A 138 15.72 -12.43 -10.64
C GLN A 138 15.49 -12.67 -12.14
N ARG A 139 16.51 -12.51 -13.00
CA ARG A 139 16.44 -12.92 -14.41
C ARG A 139 16.17 -14.42 -14.54
N THR A 140 16.72 -15.25 -13.66
CA THR A 140 16.42 -16.71 -13.68
C THR A 140 14.98 -17.00 -13.29
N GLN A 141 14.29 -16.06 -12.67
CA GLN A 141 12.88 -16.15 -12.28
C GLN A 141 11.95 -15.49 -13.32
N GLY A 142 12.49 -14.99 -14.43
CA GLY A 142 11.71 -14.36 -15.51
C GLY A 142 11.51 -12.85 -15.37
N LEU A 143 12.18 -12.17 -14.41
CA LEU A 143 12.13 -10.72 -14.36
C LEU A 143 13.03 -10.12 -15.45
N GLU A 144 12.45 -9.27 -16.29
CA GLU A 144 13.19 -8.41 -17.20
C GLU A 144 13.79 -7.26 -16.40
N VAL A 145 15.14 -7.21 -16.33
CA VAL A 145 15.87 -6.14 -15.62
C VAL A 145 17.16 -5.82 -16.35
N HIS A 146 17.44 -4.54 -16.56
CA HIS A 146 18.58 -4.03 -17.29
C HIS A 146 19.47 -3.19 -16.37
N GLU A 147 20.78 -3.45 -16.37
CA GLU A 147 21.75 -2.53 -15.79
C GLU A 147 21.92 -1.37 -16.78
N ILE A 148 21.75 -0.14 -16.30
CA ILE A 148 21.80 1.09 -17.08
C ILE A 148 22.83 2.06 -16.49
N THR A 149 23.39 2.90 -17.34
CA THR A 149 24.36 3.93 -16.95
C THR A 149 23.67 5.14 -16.31
N PRO A 150 24.42 5.99 -15.56
CA PRO A 150 23.89 7.25 -15.05
C PRO A 150 23.30 8.17 -16.12
N ARG A 151 23.83 8.12 -17.34
CA ARG A 151 23.30 8.87 -18.48
C ARG A 151 21.93 8.34 -18.91
N GLU A 152 21.79 7.02 -19.02
CA GLU A 152 20.51 6.40 -19.35
C GLU A 152 19.47 6.63 -18.24
N ILE A 153 19.88 6.70 -16.95
CA ILE A 153 18.99 7.14 -15.87
C ILE A 153 18.50 8.57 -16.15
N ALA A 154 19.41 9.50 -16.47
CA ALA A 154 19.05 10.89 -16.78
C ALA A 154 18.16 11.01 -18.02
N ASP A 155 18.32 10.15 -19.01
CA ASP A 155 17.45 10.10 -20.20
C ASP A 155 16.03 9.62 -19.84
N LEU A 156 15.89 8.66 -18.90
CA LEU A 156 14.60 8.10 -18.46
C LEU A 156 13.91 8.95 -17.38
N PHE A 157 14.69 9.55 -16.46
CA PHE A 157 14.20 10.39 -15.37
C PHE A 157 15.04 11.67 -15.27
N PRO A 158 14.79 12.67 -16.14
CA PRO A 158 15.64 13.87 -16.28
C PRO A 158 15.69 14.76 -15.03
N LEU A 159 14.80 14.56 -14.08
CA LEU A 159 14.72 15.36 -12.85
C LEU A 159 15.75 14.95 -11.78
N ALA A 160 16.34 13.75 -11.92
CA ALA A 160 17.32 13.26 -10.97
C ALA A 160 18.73 13.78 -11.28
N LYS A 161 19.46 14.08 -10.20
CA LYS A 161 20.91 14.21 -10.25
C LYS A 161 21.52 12.81 -10.33
N THR A 162 22.35 12.54 -11.34
CA THR A 162 22.86 11.19 -11.62
C THR A 162 24.38 11.08 -11.71
N ASP A 163 25.10 12.21 -11.65
CA ASP A 163 26.54 12.32 -11.85
C ASP A 163 27.39 11.62 -10.78
N ASP A 164 26.82 11.33 -9.63
CA ASP A 164 27.42 10.63 -8.51
C ASP A 164 26.96 9.16 -8.37
N LEU A 165 26.13 8.66 -9.28
CA LEU A 165 25.67 7.28 -9.27
C LEU A 165 26.66 6.34 -9.97
N ALA A 166 26.78 5.11 -9.48
CA ALA A 166 27.57 4.07 -10.13
C ALA A 166 26.81 3.44 -11.31
N ALA A 167 25.51 3.17 -11.14
CA ALA A 167 24.62 2.61 -12.17
C ALA A 167 23.16 2.69 -11.73
N GLY A 168 22.24 2.24 -12.59
CA GLY A 168 20.85 1.95 -12.26
C GLY A 168 20.43 0.56 -12.71
N PHE A 169 19.32 0.08 -12.16
CA PHE A 169 18.66 -1.15 -12.60
C PHE A 169 17.25 -0.82 -13.05
N TYR A 170 17.00 -0.92 -14.34
CA TYR A 170 15.70 -0.60 -14.93
C TYR A 170 14.87 -1.85 -15.16
N VAL A 171 13.64 -1.81 -14.67
CA VAL A 171 12.63 -2.88 -14.80
C VAL A 171 11.43 -2.33 -15.57
N PRO A 172 11.32 -2.60 -16.89
CA PRO A 172 10.28 -1.97 -17.73
C PRO A 172 8.85 -2.32 -17.34
N GLY A 173 8.63 -3.54 -16.83
CA GLY A 173 7.30 -4.04 -16.46
C GLY A 173 6.81 -3.61 -15.08
N ASP A 174 7.65 -2.99 -14.27
CA ASP A 174 7.29 -2.45 -12.96
C ASP A 174 6.65 -1.05 -13.13
N GLY A 175 6.18 -0.47 -12.04
CA GLY A 175 5.56 0.84 -12.10
C GLY A 175 4.76 1.18 -10.85
N ARG A 176 3.55 1.66 -11.03
CA ARG A 176 2.71 2.12 -9.94
C ARG A 176 1.27 1.65 -10.07
N VAL A 177 0.54 1.67 -8.95
CA VAL A 177 -0.86 1.27 -8.86
C VAL A 177 -1.59 2.26 -7.94
N ASN A 178 -2.88 2.44 -8.12
CA ASN A 178 -3.70 3.12 -7.12
C ASN A 178 -4.14 2.10 -6.06
N PRO A 179 -3.71 2.21 -4.79
CA PRO A 179 -4.03 1.21 -3.77
C PRO A 179 -5.53 1.07 -3.47
N VAL A 180 -6.29 2.16 -3.55
CA VAL A 180 -7.75 2.15 -3.35
C VAL A 180 -8.42 1.43 -4.51
N ASP A 181 -8.13 1.83 -5.74
CA ASP A 181 -8.73 1.25 -6.94
C ASP A 181 -8.42 -0.24 -7.04
N LEU A 182 -7.17 -0.64 -6.78
CA LEU A 182 -6.76 -2.03 -6.71
C LEU A 182 -7.59 -2.83 -5.71
N THR A 183 -7.75 -2.31 -4.49
CA THR A 183 -8.52 -2.96 -3.43
C THR A 183 -9.99 -3.09 -3.81
N MET A 184 -10.57 -2.05 -4.40
CA MET A 184 -11.95 -2.07 -4.89
C MET A 184 -12.14 -3.05 -6.04
N SER A 185 -11.15 -3.17 -6.93
CA SER A 185 -11.16 -4.14 -8.02
C SER A 185 -11.10 -5.58 -7.49
N LEU A 186 -10.21 -5.88 -6.54
CA LEU A 186 -10.15 -7.17 -5.85
C LEU A 186 -11.47 -7.51 -5.14
N ALA A 187 -12.04 -6.54 -4.41
CA ALA A 187 -13.32 -6.69 -3.72
C ALA A 187 -14.46 -6.97 -4.71
N ARG A 188 -14.46 -6.29 -5.86
CA ARG A 188 -15.44 -6.52 -6.94
C ARG A 188 -15.33 -7.94 -7.49
N GLY A 189 -14.12 -8.39 -7.81
CA GLY A 189 -13.86 -9.74 -8.31
C GLY A 189 -14.29 -10.81 -7.30
N ALA A 190 -13.99 -10.61 -6.02
CA ALA A 190 -14.46 -11.51 -4.96
C ALA A 190 -16.00 -11.58 -4.90
N LYS A 191 -16.68 -10.41 -4.95
CA LYS A 191 -18.16 -10.36 -4.96
C LYS A 191 -18.77 -11.04 -6.17
N GLN A 192 -18.18 -10.89 -7.36
CA GLN A 192 -18.64 -11.54 -8.59
C GLN A 192 -18.60 -13.07 -8.49
N LEU A 193 -17.69 -13.61 -7.67
CA LEU A 193 -17.54 -15.02 -7.38
C LEU A 193 -18.31 -15.51 -6.13
N GLY A 194 -19.16 -14.64 -5.54
CA GLY A 194 -20.06 -15.02 -4.46
C GLY A 194 -19.60 -14.67 -3.05
N VAL A 195 -18.43 -14.04 -2.87
CA VAL A 195 -18.00 -13.57 -1.55
C VAL A 195 -18.88 -12.44 -1.05
N ARG A 196 -19.27 -12.49 0.21
CA ARG A 196 -19.98 -11.41 0.90
C ARG A 196 -18.97 -10.46 1.54
N ILE A 197 -19.08 -9.17 1.29
CA ILE A 197 -18.27 -8.14 1.94
C ILE A 197 -19.21 -7.22 2.69
N ILE A 198 -19.02 -7.11 4.01
CA ILE A 198 -19.90 -6.37 4.92
C ILE A 198 -19.07 -5.30 5.63
N GLU A 199 -19.44 -4.05 5.40
CA GLU A 199 -18.86 -2.88 6.04
C GLU A 199 -19.67 -2.47 7.27
N GLY A 200 -19.07 -1.72 8.20
CA GLY A 200 -19.71 -1.31 9.45
C GLY A 200 -19.80 -2.44 10.49
N VAL A 201 -18.95 -3.47 10.39
CA VAL A 201 -18.94 -4.63 11.30
C VAL A 201 -17.56 -4.82 11.91
N SER A 202 -17.46 -4.65 13.22
CA SER A 202 -16.22 -4.85 13.97
C SER A 202 -16.12 -6.28 14.47
N ALA A 203 -15.00 -6.96 14.16
CA ALA A 203 -14.68 -8.24 14.78
C ALA A 203 -14.03 -8.02 16.15
N GLU A 204 -14.70 -8.50 17.19
CA GLU A 204 -14.25 -8.34 18.58
C GLU A 204 -13.30 -9.45 19.02
N SER A 205 -13.59 -10.70 18.66
CA SER A 205 -12.76 -11.86 19.01
C SER A 205 -13.08 -13.06 18.12
N VAL A 206 -12.15 -14.01 18.08
CA VAL A 206 -12.35 -15.33 17.49
C VAL A 206 -12.77 -16.29 18.62
N VAL A 207 -13.93 -16.93 18.48
CA VAL A 207 -14.43 -17.90 19.44
C VAL A 207 -13.82 -19.27 19.12
N THR A 208 -13.25 -19.91 20.14
CA THR A 208 -12.65 -21.24 20.00
C THR A 208 -13.23 -22.24 20.98
N HIS A 209 -13.38 -23.48 20.57
CA HIS A 209 -13.71 -24.61 21.41
C HIS A 209 -12.76 -25.77 21.13
N ASN A 210 -12.18 -26.38 22.16
CA ASN A 210 -11.19 -27.45 22.02
C ASN A 210 -10.05 -27.11 21.02
N ASN A 211 -9.49 -25.91 21.12
CA ASN A 211 -8.46 -25.40 20.21
C ASN A 211 -8.85 -25.27 18.72
N GLN A 212 -10.12 -25.31 18.42
CA GLN A 212 -10.66 -25.11 17.07
C GLN A 212 -11.47 -23.82 17.01
N VAL A 213 -11.36 -23.08 15.90
CA VAL A 213 -12.22 -21.95 15.60
C VAL A 213 -13.64 -22.43 15.42
N THR A 214 -14.61 -21.77 16.06
CA THR A 214 -16.03 -22.09 15.93
C THR A 214 -16.86 -20.90 15.46
N ALA A 215 -16.43 -19.66 15.76
CA ALA A 215 -17.11 -18.45 15.31
C ALA A 215 -16.19 -17.23 15.39
N VAL A 216 -16.65 -16.13 14.78
CA VAL A 216 -16.12 -14.77 15.00
C VAL A 216 -17.21 -13.96 15.70
N ARG A 217 -16.90 -13.41 16.86
CA ARG A 217 -17.76 -12.47 17.58
C ARG A 217 -17.64 -11.09 16.98
N VAL A 218 -18.78 -10.50 16.64
CA VAL A 218 -18.84 -9.21 15.94
C VAL A 218 -19.78 -8.23 16.64
N THR A 219 -19.55 -6.94 16.42
CA THR A 219 -20.49 -5.86 16.76
C THR A 219 -20.89 -5.11 15.49
N GLN A 220 -22.19 -4.79 15.39
CA GLN A 220 -22.77 -3.94 14.36
C GLN A 220 -23.76 -2.98 15.01
N GLY A 221 -23.47 -1.68 15.00
CA GLY A 221 -24.17 -0.73 15.83
C GLY A 221 -24.12 -1.12 17.31
N ASP A 222 -25.29 -1.20 17.97
CA ASP A 222 -25.37 -1.62 19.38
C ASP A 222 -25.54 -3.14 19.55
N GLY A 223 -25.61 -3.89 18.45
CA GLY A 223 -25.82 -5.33 18.45
C GLY A 223 -24.53 -6.14 18.47
N THR A 224 -24.55 -7.27 19.18
CA THR A 224 -23.47 -8.27 19.16
C THR A 224 -24.01 -9.58 18.63
N ALA A 225 -23.24 -10.27 17.78
CA ALA A 225 -23.56 -11.58 17.21
C ALA A 225 -22.30 -12.43 17.06
N ASP A 226 -22.51 -13.74 16.93
CA ASP A 226 -21.46 -14.68 16.55
C ASP A 226 -21.75 -15.20 15.13
N ILE A 227 -20.74 -15.13 14.25
CA ILE A 227 -20.80 -15.73 12.91
C ILE A 227 -20.05 -17.07 13.00
N GLU A 228 -20.76 -18.18 12.90
CA GLU A 228 -20.13 -19.51 12.91
C GLU A 228 -19.18 -19.68 11.73
N CYS A 229 -17.99 -20.24 11.97
CA CYS A 229 -17.01 -20.48 10.89
C CYS A 229 -16.02 -21.60 11.22
N GLU A 230 -15.44 -22.18 10.15
CA GLU A 230 -14.34 -23.14 10.26
C GLU A 230 -13.00 -22.43 10.36
N TYR A 231 -12.87 -21.28 9.68
CA TYR A 231 -11.63 -20.51 9.59
C TYR A 231 -11.88 -19.04 9.81
N ALA A 232 -11.01 -18.43 10.60
CA ALA A 232 -10.93 -16.96 10.77
C ALA A 232 -9.56 -16.47 10.29
N VAL A 233 -9.55 -15.50 9.38
CA VAL A 233 -8.32 -14.91 8.84
C VAL A 233 -8.16 -13.51 9.41
N ASN A 234 -7.08 -13.29 10.16
CA ASN A 234 -6.75 -11.96 10.69
C ASN A 234 -6.00 -11.15 9.64
N ALA A 235 -6.71 -10.32 8.91
CA ALA A 235 -6.20 -9.33 7.95
C ALA A 235 -6.43 -7.89 8.44
N ALA A 236 -6.50 -7.68 9.77
CA ALA A 236 -6.87 -6.43 10.41
C ALA A 236 -5.77 -5.35 10.42
N GLY A 237 -4.76 -5.46 9.56
CA GLY A 237 -3.74 -4.45 9.38
C GLY A 237 -3.03 -4.08 10.68
N MET A 238 -2.99 -2.79 11.01
CA MET A 238 -2.34 -2.30 12.22
C MET A 238 -3.04 -2.75 13.53
N TRP A 239 -4.30 -3.17 13.50
CA TRP A 239 -5.04 -3.72 14.64
C TRP A 239 -4.91 -5.25 14.79
N ALA A 240 -4.18 -5.92 13.89
CA ALA A 240 -4.03 -7.38 13.91
C ALA A 240 -3.41 -7.88 15.21
N ARG A 241 -2.47 -7.13 15.80
CA ARG A 241 -1.85 -7.45 17.09
C ARG A 241 -2.88 -7.50 18.22
N GLU A 242 -3.74 -6.49 18.31
CA GLU A 242 -4.73 -6.39 19.36
C GLU A 242 -5.82 -7.47 19.23
N LEU A 243 -6.23 -7.79 18.01
CA LEU A 243 -7.11 -8.92 17.76
C LEU A 243 -6.45 -10.25 18.17
N GLY A 244 -5.17 -10.45 17.84
CA GLY A 244 -4.39 -11.60 18.30
C GLY A 244 -4.34 -11.70 19.82
N GLN A 245 -4.01 -10.61 20.51
CA GLN A 245 -3.92 -10.57 21.97
C GLN A 245 -5.25 -10.96 22.67
N ARG A 246 -6.38 -10.48 22.14
CA ARG A 246 -7.73 -10.87 22.65
C ARG A 246 -7.99 -12.37 22.53
N ASN A 247 -7.27 -13.05 21.64
CA ASN A 247 -7.39 -14.49 21.42
C ASN A 247 -6.19 -15.29 21.97
N GLY A 248 -5.36 -14.68 22.81
CA GLY A 248 -4.17 -15.33 23.38
C GLY A 248 -3.05 -15.62 22.38
N ILE A 249 -3.06 -14.98 21.20
CA ILE A 249 -2.07 -15.17 20.14
C ILE A 249 -1.16 -13.95 20.08
N VAL A 250 0.15 -14.17 20.11
CA VAL A 250 1.15 -13.11 19.94
C VAL A 250 1.40 -12.88 18.45
N ILE A 251 1.03 -11.70 17.96
CA ILE A 251 1.35 -11.25 16.61
C ILE A 251 2.40 -10.15 16.72
N PRO A 252 3.62 -10.35 16.22
CA PRO A 252 4.73 -9.38 16.33
C PRO A 252 4.56 -8.26 15.31
N ASN A 253 3.50 -7.48 15.46
CA ASN A 253 3.15 -6.34 14.61
C ASN A 253 3.07 -5.07 15.47
N GLN A 254 3.76 -4.01 15.04
CA GLN A 254 3.72 -2.70 15.66
C GLN A 254 3.53 -1.66 14.56
N ALA A 255 2.48 -0.83 14.67
CA ALA A 255 2.30 0.30 13.78
C ALA A 255 3.44 1.31 13.97
N ALA A 256 3.92 1.84 12.86
CA ALA A 256 4.97 2.85 12.83
C ALA A 256 4.55 4.02 11.94
N GLU A 257 5.04 5.20 12.28
CA GLU A 257 4.85 6.39 11.47
C GLU A 257 5.71 6.31 10.23
N HIS A 258 5.14 6.67 9.11
CA HIS A 258 5.82 6.77 7.82
C HIS A 258 5.21 7.92 7.03
N TYR A 259 6.03 8.66 6.32
CA TYR A 259 5.60 9.88 5.63
C TYR A 259 6.08 9.90 4.20
N TYR A 260 5.29 10.52 3.36
CA TYR A 260 5.67 11.03 2.06
C TYR A 260 5.05 12.42 1.88
N LEU A 261 5.59 13.20 0.97
CA LEU A 261 4.98 14.44 0.53
C LEU A 261 4.58 14.32 -0.95
N ILE A 262 3.63 15.14 -1.36
CA ILE A 262 3.26 15.34 -2.76
C ILE A 262 3.52 16.80 -3.07
N THR A 263 4.29 17.07 -4.12
CA THR A 263 4.59 18.43 -4.55
C THR A 263 3.41 19.03 -5.31
N GLU A 264 3.42 20.35 -5.48
CA GLU A 264 2.65 20.97 -6.55
C GLU A 264 3.10 20.43 -7.91
N PRO A 265 2.31 20.64 -8.99
CA PRO A 265 2.73 20.24 -10.34
C PRO A 265 4.09 20.84 -10.70
N ILE A 266 4.95 20.03 -11.32
CA ILE A 266 6.32 20.37 -11.69
C ILE A 266 6.48 20.24 -13.19
N ASP A 267 7.04 21.28 -13.84
CA ASP A 267 7.37 21.23 -15.26
C ASP A 267 8.36 20.10 -15.55
N GLY A 268 8.04 19.28 -16.55
CA GLY A 268 8.85 18.12 -16.95
C GLY A 268 8.44 16.80 -16.28
N VAL A 269 7.53 16.81 -15.30
CA VAL A 269 6.91 15.59 -14.81
C VAL A 269 5.84 15.12 -15.80
N THR A 270 5.97 13.90 -16.26
CA THR A 270 5.00 13.30 -17.20
C THR A 270 4.29 12.10 -16.56
N PRO A 271 3.05 11.80 -16.96
CA PRO A 271 2.32 10.64 -16.44
C PRO A 271 3.01 9.29 -16.67
N ASP A 272 3.95 9.24 -17.61
CA ASP A 272 4.71 8.04 -17.99
C ASP A 272 6.12 8.01 -17.38
N ALA A 273 6.44 8.97 -16.50
CA ALA A 273 7.70 8.97 -15.77
C ALA A 273 7.84 7.69 -14.94
N PRO A 274 8.97 6.97 -15.05
CA PRO A 274 9.21 5.77 -14.27
C PRO A 274 9.24 6.08 -12.77
N VAL A 275 8.96 5.08 -11.95
CA VAL A 275 9.29 5.12 -10.53
C VAL A 275 10.81 5.18 -10.42
N PHE A 276 11.30 6.06 -9.57
CA PHE A 276 12.73 6.18 -9.29
C PHE A 276 12.97 5.96 -7.80
N GLU A 277 13.85 5.04 -7.44
CA GLU A 277 14.24 4.74 -6.08
C GLU A 277 15.74 4.91 -5.88
N ASP A 278 16.13 5.68 -4.87
CA ASP A 278 17.51 5.81 -4.39
C ASP A 278 17.57 5.60 -2.88
N PRO A 279 17.76 4.36 -2.41
CA PRO A 279 17.86 4.07 -0.99
C PRO A 279 19.05 4.74 -0.29
N ALA A 280 20.12 5.07 -1.01
CA ALA A 280 21.25 5.78 -0.44
C ALA A 280 20.93 7.25 -0.16
N ALA A 281 20.08 7.86 -0.97
CA ALA A 281 19.52 9.18 -0.74
C ALA A 281 18.22 9.15 0.07
N TYR A 282 17.83 7.99 0.61
CA TYR A 282 16.62 7.76 1.38
C TYR A 282 15.31 8.07 0.63
N GLY A 283 15.30 8.15 -0.69
CA GLY A 283 14.15 8.64 -1.46
C GLY A 283 13.58 7.63 -2.45
N TYR A 284 12.25 7.64 -2.58
CA TYR A 284 11.54 7.11 -3.73
C TYR A 284 10.63 8.20 -4.32
N TYR A 285 10.48 8.15 -5.64
CA TYR A 285 9.78 9.18 -6.40
C TYR A 285 8.87 8.55 -7.43
N ARG A 286 7.66 9.05 -7.53
CA ARG A 286 6.73 8.71 -8.61
C ARG A 286 5.85 9.90 -8.95
N GLU A 287 5.37 9.95 -10.18
CA GLU A 287 4.40 10.98 -10.56
C GLU A 287 3.09 10.83 -9.77
N GLU A 288 2.56 11.99 -9.32
CA GLU A 288 1.25 12.11 -8.70
C GLU A 288 0.63 13.47 -9.05
N GLY A 289 -0.44 13.45 -9.87
CA GLY A 289 -1.18 14.67 -10.21
C GLY A 289 -0.38 15.76 -10.95
N GLY A 290 0.62 15.37 -11.72
CA GLY A 290 1.54 16.30 -12.43
C GLY A 290 2.72 16.77 -11.59
N GLY A 291 2.78 16.44 -10.31
CA GLY A 291 3.91 16.61 -9.42
C GLY A 291 4.57 15.27 -9.08
N LEU A 292 5.38 15.27 -8.03
CA LEU A 292 6.06 14.09 -7.53
C LEU A 292 5.57 13.74 -6.12
N MET A 293 5.23 12.48 -5.90
CA MET A 293 5.27 11.91 -4.57
C MET A 293 6.73 11.64 -4.22
N VAL A 294 7.20 12.23 -3.12
CA VAL A 294 8.53 12.00 -2.54
C VAL A 294 8.34 11.27 -1.23
N GLY A 295 8.70 10.01 -1.19
CA GLY A 295 8.64 9.20 0.02
C GLY A 295 10.02 8.88 0.55
N LEU A 296 10.09 8.49 1.81
CA LEU A 296 11.35 8.32 2.51
C LEU A 296 11.60 6.87 2.92
N PHE A 297 12.84 6.43 2.81
CA PHE A 297 13.36 5.18 3.37
C PHE A 297 14.11 5.47 4.68
N GLU A 298 13.46 6.13 5.64
CA GLU A 298 14.09 6.47 6.91
C GLU A 298 14.51 5.20 7.67
N PRO A 299 15.77 5.13 8.19
CA PRO A 299 16.28 3.92 8.82
C PRO A 299 15.64 3.62 10.19
N ARG A 300 14.94 4.57 10.78
CA ARG A 300 14.24 4.44 12.07
C ARG A 300 12.86 5.10 11.99
N ALA A 301 11.84 4.26 11.86
CA ALA A 301 10.46 4.69 12.01
C ALA A 301 10.11 4.88 13.50
N ALA A 302 9.29 5.89 13.83
CA ALA A 302 8.75 6.04 15.18
C ALA A 302 7.61 5.04 15.39
N ALA A 303 7.64 4.31 16.51
CA ALA A 303 6.52 3.44 16.87
C ALA A 303 5.28 4.29 17.20
N TRP A 304 4.16 3.99 16.55
CA TRP A 304 2.92 4.73 16.73
C TRP A 304 1.93 3.95 17.61
N LYS A 305 1.31 4.65 18.57
CA LYS A 305 0.25 4.11 19.44
C LYS A 305 0.58 2.73 20.03
N VAL A 306 1.73 2.62 20.69
CA VAL A 306 2.23 1.36 21.29
C VAL A 306 1.24 0.76 22.28
N GLY A 307 0.50 1.59 23.02
CA GLY A 307 -0.51 1.17 24.00
C GLY A 307 -1.87 0.74 23.42
N GLY A 308 -2.04 0.85 22.11
CA GLY A 308 -3.27 0.51 21.40
C GLY A 308 -3.67 1.58 20.38
N ILE A 309 -4.13 1.13 19.22
CA ILE A 309 -4.53 2.01 18.12
C ILE A 309 -5.98 2.42 18.32
N PRO A 310 -6.34 3.73 18.19
CA PRO A 310 -7.72 4.19 18.32
C PRO A 310 -8.67 3.41 17.40
N LYS A 311 -9.81 3.01 17.92
CA LYS A 311 -10.81 2.25 17.15
C LYS A 311 -11.47 3.10 16.05
N ASP A 312 -11.52 4.40 16.26
CA ASP A 312 -12.11 5.42 15.38
C ASP A 312 -11.10 6.00 14.36
N PHE A 313 -9.85 5.52 14.35
CA PHE A 313 -8.87 5.94 13.36
C PHE A 313 -9.20 5.34 12.00
N SER A 314 -9.76 6.15 11.12
CA SER A 314 -10.25 5.78 9.79
C SER A 314 -9.96 6.91 8.82
N PHE A 315 -9.37 6.61 7.66
CA PHE A 315 -8.85 7.60 6.71
C PHE A 315 -8.03 8.71 7.39
N GLY A 316 -7.32 8.32 8.45
CA GLY A 316 -6.58 9.26 9.28
C GLY A 316 -5.19 9.54 8.75
N THR A 317 -4.72 10.76 8.94
CA THR A 317 -3.35 11.18 8.70
C THR A 317 -2.65 11.47 10.02
N LEU A 318 -1.33 11.49 10.01
CA LEU A 318 -0.50 11.89 11.14
C LEU A 318 0.07 13.27 10.90
N GLU A 319 0.19 14.05 11.97
CA GLU A 319 0.93 15.30 11.89
C GLU A 319 2.39 15.02 11.53
N PRO A 320 2.98 15.74 10.57
CA PRO A 320 4.35 15.51 10.14
C PRO A 320 5.36 15.79 11.25
N ASP A 321 6.24 14.86 11.50
CA ASP A 321 7.41 15.04 12.37
C ASP A 321 8.58 15.62 11.55
N TRP A 322 8.54 16.92 11.33
CA TRP A 322 9.52 17.62 10.51
C TRP A 322 10.95 17.49 11.05
N GLU A 323 11.13 17.50 12.38
CA GLU A 323 12.44 17.40 13.01
C GLU A 323 13.10 16.05 12.68
N ARG A 324 12.33 14.96 12.74
CA ARG A 324 12.81 13.63 12.42
C ARG A 324 13.00 13.40 10.92
N MET A 325 12.13 14.00 10.09
CA MET A 325 12.15 13.79 8.64
C MET A 325 13.18 14.64 7.92
N GLU A 326 13.46 15.85 8.39
CA GLU A 326 14.24 16.88 7.69
C GLU A 326 15.58 16.37 7.15
N PRO A 327 16.43 15.64 7.91
CA PRO A 327 17.72 15.19 7.37
C PRO A 327 17.59 14.21 6.21
N PHE A 328 16.60 13.33 6.23
CA PHE A 328 16.35 12.37 5.15
C PHE A 328 15.66 13.03 3.96
N LEU A 329 14.69 13.89 4.24
CA LEU A 329 13.98 14.64 3.22
C LEU A 329 14.93 15.55 2.43
N ARG A 330 15.85 16.26 3.11
CA ARG A 330 16.85 17.08 2.44
C ARG A 330 17.70 16.25 1.47
N THR A 331 18.22 15.10 1.91
CA THR A 331 19.03 14.23 1.07
C THR A 331 18.25 13.69 -0.13
N ALA A 332 16.98 13.32 0.09
CA ALA A 332 16.10 12.90 -0.99
C ALA A 332 15.86 14.04 -2.00
N MET A 333 15.58 15.25 -1.52
CA MET A 333 15.35 16.41 -2.39
C MET A 333 16.63 16.84 -3.14
N GLU A 334 17.82 16.64 -2.57
CA GLU A 334 19.08 16.86 -3.27
C GLU A 334 19.28 15.88 -4.45
N ARG A 335 18.71 14.66 -4.37
CA ARG A 335 18.69 13.70 -5.48
C ARG A 335 17.78 14.16 -6.62
N VAL A 336 16.68 14.82 -6.32
CA VAL A 336 15.72 15.38 -7.29
C VAL A 336 15.54 16.88 -7.00
N PRO A 337 16.48 17.74 -7.43
CA PRO A 337 16.59 19.14 -6.97
C PRO A 337 15.38 20.02 -7.28
N VAL A 338 14.55 19.67 -8.25
CA VAL A 338 13.32 20.39 -8.57
C VAL A 338 12.28 20.31 -7.44
N THR A 339 12.49 19.45 -6.45
CA THR A 339 11.63 19.32 -5.27
C THR A 339 12.06 20.21 -4.10
N LEU A 340 13.20 20.92 -4.20
CA LEU A 340 13.66 21.93 -3.27
C LEU A 340 12.91 23.25 -3.47
#